data_99e5669cfe028da3fb0f22ce5682f424
#
_entry.id   99e5669cfe028da3fb0f22ce5682f424
#
_cell.length_a   1.000
_cell.length_b   1.000
_cell.length_c   1.000
_cell.angle_alpha   90.00
_cell.angle_beta   90.00
_cell.angle_gamma   90.00
#
_symmetry.space_group_name_H-M   'P 1'
#
loop_
_entity.id
_entity.type
_entity.pdbx_description
1 polymer ?
#
loop_
_entity_poly.entity_id
_entity_poly.type
_entity_poly.pdbx_seq_one_letter_code
_entity_poly.pdbx_strand_id
1 'polypeptide(L)'
;MPEKPIPPGGETEQGAVAAFRRAVGLEALIDVHTHFMPEQVLAKVWAYFDAAGPLIGRPWPITYREEEKRRVETLRGFGVRAFTSMLYPHKPGMARWLNDWAADFAARVPECLHTATFFAEPEALDDVRRALDQGARVFKCHLQVGGYDPNDPLLDGVWGLLADHGTPVVTHCGSGPVPGPFTGPGPIAELLGRHPRLRLIVAHLGMPEYEEFLGLAERYEGVMLDTTMAFTPFAEAAAPFPRTALPRLAGLRERVLLGTDFPNIPYPYIDALRALERTGLGDTWLRAVCHDNAARLFTV
;
A
#
# COMPACT_ATOMS: atom_id res chain seq x y z
N MET A 1 -21.91 -13.63 16.66
CA MET A 1 -21.10 -13.09 15.54
C MET A 1 -22.09 -12.45 14.56
N PRO A 2 -21.98 -11.17 14.19
CA PRO A 2 -22.84 -10.62 13.15
C PRO A 2 -22.48 -11.28 11.82
N GLU A 3 -23.49 -11.74 11.10
CA GLU A 3 -23.35 -12.27 9.73
C GLU A 3 -22.74 -11.20 8.81
N LYS A 4 -21.78 -11.64 7.98
CA LYS A 4 -21.21 -10.78 6.92
C LYS A 4 -22.34 -10.35 5.98
N PRO A 5 -22.39 -9.10 5.52
CA PRO A 5 -23.38 -8.68 4.52
C PRO A 5 -23.17 -9.47 3.23
N ILE A 6 -24.16 -10.29 2.87
CA ILE A 6 -24.22 -11.01 1.59
C ILE A 6 -24.59 -9.97 0.51
N PRO A 7 -23.83 -9.88 -0.59
CA PRO A 7 -24.20 -8.98 -1.69
C PRO A 7 -25.58 -9.37 -2.27
N PRO A 8 -26.38 -8.40 -2.73
CA PRO A 8 -27.67 -8.66 -3.29
C PRO A 8 -27.55 -9.52 -4.56
N GLY A 9 -28.07 -10.76 -4.52
CA GLY A 9 -28.08 -11.70 -5.65
C GLY A 9 -27.45 -13.06 -5.42
N GLY A 10 -26.99 -13.41 -4.19
CA GLY A 10 -26.45 -14.75 -3.90
C GLY A 10 -25.02 -15.01 -4.44
N GLU A 11 -24.38 -14.02 -5.07
CA GLU A 11 -23.01 -14.13 -5.54
C GLU A 11 -22.03 -13.94 -4.35
N THR A 12 -21.08 -14.87 -4.22
CA THR A 12 -20.01 -14.73 -3.23
C THR A 12 -19.05 -13.60 -3.64
N GLU A 13 -18.39 -12.95 -2.68
CA GLU A 13 -17.37 -11.93 -3.01
C GLU A 13 -16.29 -12.48 -3.95
N GLN A 14 -15.85 -13.71 -3.73
CA GLN A 14 -14.91 -14.40 -4.61
C GLN A 14 -15.46 -14.51 -6.04
N GLY A 15 -16.75 -14.80 -6.22
CA GLY A 15 -17.43 -14.82 -7.51
C GLY A 15 -17.42 -13.45 -8.17
N ALA A 16 -17.72 -12.40 -7.41
CA ALA A 16 -17.71 -11.00 -7.89
C ALA A 16 -16.31 -10.54 -8.34
N VAL A 17 -15.25 -10.84 -7.56
CA VAL A 17 -13.86 -10.55 -7.96
C VAL A 17 -13.47 -11.33 -9.22
N ALA A 18 -13.86 -12.61 -9.32
CA ALA A 18 -13.60 -13.41 -10.51
C ALA A 18 -14.35 -12.87 -11.74
N ALA A 19 -15.58 -12.37 -11.56
CA ALA A 19 -16.34 -11.73 -12.64
C ALA A 19 -15.65 -10.43 -13.11
N PHE A 20 -15.24 -9.57 -12.18
CA PHE A 20 -14.46 -8.37 -12.52
C PHE A 20 -13.20 -8.73 -13.33
N ARG A 21 -12.37 -9.68 -12.86
CA ARG A 21 -11.16 -10.07 -13.57
C ARG A 21 -11.45 -10.53 -15.01
N ARG A 22 -12.49 -11.37 -15.19
CA ARG A 22 -12.91 -11.82 -16.53
C ARG A 22 -13.35 -10.66 -17.42
N ALA A 23 -14.16 -9.74 -16.88
CA ALA A 23 -14.66 -8.59 -17.64
C ALA A 23 -13.53 -7.70 -18.15
N VAL A 24 -12.48 -7.49 -17.33
CA VAL A 24 -11.31 -6.68 -17.68
C VAL A 24 -10.25 -7.46 -18.49
N GLY A 25 -10.37 -8.80 -18.57
CA GLY A 25 -9.40 -9.68 -19.24
C GLY A 25 -8.12 -9.91 -18.43
N LEU A 26 -8.25 -10.04 -17.11
CA LEU A 26 -7.16 -10.30 -16.17
C LEU A 26 -7.15 -11.76 -15.71
N GLU A 27 -6.02 -12.44 -15.83
CA GLU A 27 -5.83 -13.79 -15.28
C GLU A 27 -5.64 -13.75 -13.76
N ALA A 28 -4.96 -12.72 -13.25
CA ALA A 28 -4.65 -12.54 -11.85
C ALA A 28 -4.61 -11.08 -11.45
N LEU A 29 -4.58 -10.82 -10.13
CA LEU A 29 -4.32 -9.51 -9.53
C LEU A 29 -2.94 -9.52 -8.87
N ILE A 30 -2.32 -8.36 -8.75
CA ILE A 30 -1.14 -8.13 -7.90
C ILE A 30 -1.45 -6.94 -7.01
N ASP A 31 -1.46 -7.18 -5.70
CA ASP A 31 -1.81 -6.17 -4.70
C ASP A 31 -0.57 -5.72 -3.94
N VAL A 32 -0.08 -4.52 -4.22
CA VAL A 32 1.17 -4.01 -3.66
C VAL A 32 1.01 -3.37 -2.28
N HIS A 33 -0.20 -3.35 -1.73
CA HIS A 33 -0.45 -2.73 -0.44
C HIS A 33 -1.43 -3.56 0.39
N THR A 34 -0.93 -4.65 0.94
CA THR A 34 -1.66 -5.47 1.93
C THR A 34 -0.86 -5.55 3.22
N HIS A 35 -1.51 -5.86 4.33
CA HIS A 35 -0.90 -5.87 5.65
C HIS A 35 -0.89 -7.28 6.27
N PHE A 36 0.31 -7.81 6.43
CA PHE A 36 0.58 -8.99 7.25
C PHE A 36 1.71 -8.64 8.21
N MET A 37 1.53 -8.97 9.47
CA MET A 37 2.49 -8.66 10.54
C MET A 37 2.30 -9.61 11.71
N PRO A 38 3.24 -9.68 12.66
CA PRO A 38 3.08 -10.48 13.87
C PRO A 38 1.72 -10.23 14.53
N GLU A 39 1.05 -11.30 14.99
CA GLU A 39 -0.32 -11.24 15.53
C GLU A 39 -0.47 -10.19 16.63
N GLN A 40 0.52 -10.10 17.54
CA GLN A 40 0.50 -9.11 18.61
C GLN A 40 0.58 -7.65 18.13
N VAL A 41 1.20 -7.40 16.96
CA VAL A 41 1.24 -6.07 16.32
C VAL A 41 -0.09 -5.80 15.67
N LEU A 42 -0.59 -6.77 14.90
CA LEU A 42 -1.87 -6.64 14.21
C LEU A 42 -3.04 -6.42 15.19
N ALA A 43 -3.04 -7.10 16.32
CA ALA A 43 -4.03 -6.88 17.37
C ALA A 43 -4.05 -5.43 17.87
N LYS A 44 -2.88 -4.79 18.00
CA LYS A 44 -2.77 -3.36 18.38
C LYS A 44 -3.24 -2.44 17.26
N VAL A 45 -2.92 -2.76 16.00
CA VAL A 45 -3.41 -2.02 14.83
C VAL A 45 -4.93 -2.08 14.78
N TRP A 46 -5.52 -3.24 14.98
CA TRP A 46 -6.98 -3.39 14.99
C TRP A 46 -7.64 -2.66 16.17
N ALA A 47 -7.03 -2.70 17.35
CA ALA A 47 -7.52 -1.94 18.49
C ALA A 47 -7.46 -0.41 18.24
N TYR A 48 -6.45 0.07 17.52
CA TYR A 48 -6.39 1.47 17.10
C TYR A 48 -7.57 1.81 16.17
N PHE A 49 -7.85 1.00 15.15
CA PHE A 49 -8.99 1.23 14.26
C PHE A 49 -10.34 1.16 14.98
N ASP A 50 -10.49 0.25 15.95
CA ASP A 50 -11.71 0.18 16.78
C ASP A 50 -11.94 1.48 17.57
N ALA A 51 -10.87 2.13 18.00
CA ALA A 51 -10.91 3.37 18.78
C ALA A 51 -10.86 4.65 17.90
N ALA A 52 -10.56 4.53 16.61
CA ALA A 52 -10.29 5.69 15.75
C ALA A 52 -11.53 6.50 15.36
N GLY A 53 -12.75 5.99 15.57
CA GLY A 53 -13.99 6.63 15.15
C GLY A 53 -14.10 8.11 15.52
N PRO A 54 -13.87 8.54 16.77
CA PRO A 54 -13.86 9.95 17.15
C PRO A 54 -12.78 10.79 16.47
N LEU A 55 -11.63 10.19 16.16
CA LEU A 55 -10.50 10.89 15.55
C LEU A 55 -10.72 11.15 14.05
N ILE A 56 -11.31 10.19 13.35
CA ILE A 56 -11.52 10.23 11.89
C ILE A 56 -12.96 10.60 11.51
N GLY A 57 -13.82 10.88 12.50
CA GLY A 57 -15.20 11.31 12.31
C GLY A 57 -16.20 10.22 11.92
N ARG A 58 -15.78 8.93 11.91
CA ARG A 58 -16.63 7.79 11.57
C ARG A 58 -16.03 6.45 12.04
N PRO A 59 -16.87 5.40 12.23
CA PRO A 59 -16.39 4.06 12.53
C PRO A 59 -15.52 3.48 11.40
N TRP A 60 -14.56 2.65 11.79
CA TRP A 60 -13.72 1.87 10.86
C TRP A 60 -13.83 0.37 11.16
N PRO A 61 -14.95 -0.28 10.79
CA PRO A 61 -15.12 -1.70 11.02
C PRO A 61 -14.26 -2.51 10.06
N ILE A 62 -13.27 -3.23 10.58
CA ILE A 62 -12.39 -4.07 9.74
C ILE A 62 -13.15 -5.29 9.23
N THR A 63 -13.22 -5.45 7.91
CA THR A 63 -13.99 -6.51 7.25
C THR A 63 -13.33 -7.89 7.35
N TYR A 64 -11.99 -7.97 7.28
CA TYR A 64 -11.24 -9.23 7.21
C TYR A 64 -10.46 -9.51 8.51
N ARG A 65 -11.15 -9.41 9.64
CA ARG A 65 -10.59 -9.72 10.96
C ARG A 65 -10.57 -11.23 11.19
N GLU A 66 -9.65 -11.88 10.51
CA GLU A 66 -9.48 -13.33 10.47
C GLU A 66 -8.03 -13.71 10.81
N GLU A 67 -7.78 -15.01 11.07
CA GLU A 67 -6.43 -15.54 11.25
C GLU A 67 -5.59 -15.41 9.98
N GLU A 68 -4.27 -15.35 10.11
CA GLU A 68 -3.31 -15.15 9.02
C GLU A 68 -3.55 -16.12 7.85
N LYS A 69 -3.67 -17.42 8.16
CA LYS A 69 -3.91 -18.45 7.14
C LYS A 69 -5.17 -18.17 6.34
N ARG A 70 -6.25 -17.78 7.02
CA ARG A 70 -7.54 -17.48 6.35
C ARG A 70 -7.44 -16.25 5.47
N ARG A 71 -6.71 -15.22 5.90
CA ARG A 71 -6.47 -14.01 5.09
C ARG A 71 -5.68 -14.33 3.82
N VAL A 72 -4.66 -15.20 3.91
CA VAL A 72 -3.92 -15.68 2.72
C VAL A 72 -4.83 -16.47 1.79
N GLU A 73 -5.66 -17.38 2.32
CA GLU A 73 -6.65 -18.15 1.54
C GLU A 73 -7.66 -17.23 0.84
N THR A 74 -8.07 -16.15 1.49
CA THR A 74 -8.98 -15.15 0.94
C THR A 74 -8.36 -14.45 -0.28
N LEU A 75 -7.11 -13.97 -0.18
CA LEU A 75 -6.41 -13.37 -1.33
C LEU A 75 -6.21 -14.38 -2.49
N ARG A 76 -5.85 -15.63 -2.18
CA ARG A 76 -5.81 -16.70 -3.20
C ARG A 76 -7.15 -16.90 -3.88
N GLY A 77 -8.23 -16.92 -3.10
CA GLY A 77 -9.60 -17.04 -3.62
C GLY A 77 -10.01 -15.87 -4.52
N PHE A 78 -9.50 -14.68 -4.29
CA PHE A 78 -9.68 -13.51 -5.15
C PHE A 78 -8.81 -13.58 -6.43
N GLY A 79 -7.87 -14.51 -6.50
CA GLY A 79 -6.92 -14.64 -7.60
C GLY A 79 -5.81 -13.59 -7.54
N VAL A 80 -5.46 -13.16 -6.34
CA VAL A 80 -4.25 -12.37 -6.10
C VAL A 80 -3.07 -13.32 -6.12
N ARG A 81 -2.23 -13.19 -7.15
CA ARG A 81 -1.08 -14.08 -7.35
C ARG A 81 0.20 -13.58 -6.69
N ALA A 82 0.26 -12.27 -6.41
CA ALA A 82 1.36 -11.68 -5.65
C ALA A 82 0.82 -10.52 -4.79
N PHE A 83 1.33 -10.40 -3.56
CA PHE A 83 0.96 -9.36 -2.63
C PHE A 83 2.12 -9.05 -1.68
N THR A 84 2.01 -7.96 -0.91
CA THR A 84 3.03 -7.50 0.03
C THR A 84 2.60 -7.77 1.48
N SER A 85 3.51 -7.61 2.44
CA SER A 85 3.18 -7.70 3.87
C SER A 85 3.34 -6.37 4.61
N MET A 86 3.19 -5.25 3.98
CA MET A 86 3.37 -3.85 4.43
C MET A 86 3.37 -3.66 5.95
N LEU A 87 4.39 -4.19 6.62
CA LEU A 87 4.64 -4.01 8.05
C LEU A 87 5.49 -2.76 8.28
N TYR A 88 5.34 -2.12 9.42
CA TYR A 88 6.06 -0.89 9.75
C TYR A 88 6.28 -0.74 11.26
N PRO A 89 7.45 -0.21 11.69
CA PRO A 89 7.73 0.08 13.08
C PRO A 89 7.01 1.38 13.52
N HIS A 90 6.58 1.41 14.78
CA HIS A 90 6.01 2.61 15.42
C HIS A 90 6.93 3.20 16.49
N LYS A 91 8.12 2.64 16.67
CA LYS A 91 9.17 3.10 17.61
C LYS A 91 10.52 2.49 17.23
N PRO A 92 11.62 3.06 17.72
CA PRO A 92 12.96 2.49 17.57
C PRO A 92 13.08 1.04 18.05
N GLY A 93 14.02 0.28 17.48
CA GLY A 93 14.34 -1.10 17.82
C GLY A 93 13.35 -2.15 17.32
N MET A 94 12.36 -1.77 16.50
CA MET A 94 11.38 -2.72 15.97
C MET A 94 11.72 -3.22 14.56
N ALA A 95 12.44 -2.44 13.76
CA ALA A 95 12.60 -2.72 12.33
C ALA A 95 13.22 -4.10 12.08
N ARG A 96 14.32 -4.42 12.74
CA ARG A 96 15.02 -5.70 12.59
C ARG A 96 14.12 -6.91 12.89
N TRP A 97 13.43 -6.88 14.01
CA TRP A 97 12.52 -7.96 14.40
C TRP A 97 11.35 -8.12 13.41
N LEU A 98 10.79 -7.02 12.93
CA LEU A 98 9.74 -7.06 11.93
C LEU A 98 10.26 -7.64 10.60
N ASN A 99 11.48 -7.28 10.20
CA ASN A 99 12.12 -7.80 8.98
C ASN A 99 12.39 -9.30 9.07
N ASP A 100 12.87 -9.80 10.23
CA ASP A 100 13.06 -11.24 10.44
C ASP A 100 11.71 -12.00 10.32
N TRP A 101 10.65 -11.48 10.94
CA TRP A 101 9.31 -12.05 10.77
C TRP A 101 8.83 -12.03 9.31
N ALA A 102 9.07 -10.93 8.59
CA ALA A 102 8.64 -10.79 7.20
C ALA A 102 9.39 -11.74 6.25
N ALA A 103 10.67 -11.97 6.49
CA ALA A 103 11.45 -12.97 5.76
C ALA A 103 10.88 -14.38 5.96
N ASP A 104 10.57 -14.75 7.21
CA ASP A 104 9.94 -16.04 7.54
C ASP A 104 8.52 -16.15 6.92
N PHE A 105 7.76 -15.06 6.91
CA PHE A 105 6.43 -15.03 6.29
C PHE A 105 6.53 -15.24 4.78
N ALA A 106 7.40 -14.52 4.08
CA ALA A 106 7.61 -14.67 2.65
C ALA A 106 8.13 -16.07 2.27
N ALA A 107 8.98 -16.69 3.10
CA ALA A 107 9.48 -18.05 2.87
C ALA A 107 8.37 -19.12 2.91
N ARG A 108 7.32 -18.93 3.75
CA ARG A 108 6.20 -19.88 3.89
C ARG A 108 4.96 -19.53 3.07
N VAL A 109 4.91 -18.34 2.48
CA VAL A 109 3.81 -17.85 1.63
C VAL A 109 4.39 -17.34 0.31
N PRO A 110 4.54 -18.21 -0.70
CA PRO A 110 5.23 -17.88 -1.95
C PRO A 110 4.65 -16.71 -2.74
N GLU A 111 3.37 -16.40 -2.55
CA GLU A 111 2.71 -15.25 -3.16
C GLU A 111 3.09 -13.92 -2.50
N CYS A 112 3.70 -13.94 -1.29
CA CYS A 112 4.13 -12.74 -0.63
C CYS A 112 5.45 -12.23 -1.22
N LEU A 113 5.45 -11.04 -1.78
CA LEU A 113 6.67 -10.30 -2.10
C LEU A 113 7.36 -9.95 -0.80
N HIS A 114 8.58 -10.48 -0.58
CA HIS A 114 9.32 -10.22 0.65
C HIS A 114 9.41 -8.71 0.89
N THR A 115 8.68 -8.25 1.89
CA THR A 115 8.58 -6.85 2.30
C THR A 115 9.46 -6.62 3.52
N ALA A 116 10.20 -5.52 3.55
CA ALA A 116 10.97 -5.09 4.71
C ALA A 116 10.59 -3.66 5.10
N THR A 117 11.17 -3.18 6.19
CA THR A 117 10.94 -1.84 6.73
C THR A 117 12.19 -1.31 7.42
N PHE A 118 12.17 -0.03 7.79
CA PHE A 118 13.21 0.64 8.57
C PHE A 118 12.59 1.71 9.47
N PHE A 119 13.39 2.21 10.39
CA PHE A 119 13.04 3.34 11.27
C PHE A 119 14.18 4.37 11.25
N ALA A 120 13.91 5.63 11.56
CA ALA A 120 14.96 6.64 11.70
C ALA A 120 15.74 6.41 13.01
N GLU A 121 16.74 5.52 12.95
CA GLU A 121 17.59 5.10 14.06
C GLU A 121 18.99 4.75 13.55
N PRO A 122 20.03 4.73 14.41
CA PRO A 122 21.42 4.48 13.98
C PRO A 122 21.62 3.18 13.20
N GLU A 123 20.85 2.16 13.50
CA GLU A 123 20.92 0.82 12.89
C GLU A 123 20.21 0.73 11.53
N ALA A 124 19.50 1.77 11.08
CA ALA A 124 18.63 1.75 9.90
C ALA A 124 19.33 1.25 8.63
N LEU A 125 20.55 1.74 8.38
CA LEU A 125 21.30 1.36 7.19
C LEU A 125 21.72 -0.11 7.21
N ASP A 126 22.13 -0.63 8.36
CA ASP A 126 22.53 -2.03 8.51
C ASP A 126 21.32 -2.97 8.46
N ASP A 127 20.17 -2.55 9.00
CA ASP A 127 18.93 -3.30 8.91
C ASP A 127 18.43 -3.40 7.46
N VAL A 128 18.53 -2.32 6.69
CA VAL A 128 18.18 -2.33 5.26
C VAL A 128 19.12 -3.19 4.44
N ARG A 129 20.43 -3.10 4.65
CA ARG A 129 21.41 -3.98 3.98
C ARG A 129 21.10 -5.44 4.25
N ARG A 130 20.92 -5.81 5.51
CA ARG A 130 20.57 -7.16 5.90
C ARG A 130 19.28 -7.64 5.23
N ALA A 131 18.24 -6.83 5.18
CA ALA A 131 16.98 -7.18 4.55
C ALA A 131 17.15 -7.38 3.03
N LEU A 132 17.94 -6.55 2.36
CA LEU A 132 18.29 -6.74 0.94
C LEU A 132 19.05 -8.04 0.71
N ASP A 133 20.05 -8.36 1.55
CA ASP A 133 20.81 -9.62 1.50
C ASP A 133 19.91 -10.85 1.71
N GLN A 134 18.83 -10.71 2.49
CA GLN A 134 17.78 -11.71 2.70
C GLN A 134 16.76 -11.77 1.55
N GLY A 135 16.89 -10.93 0.53
CA GLY A 135 16.05 -10.93 -0.64
C GLY A 135 14.80 -10.07 -0.54
N ALA A 136 14.80 -9.03 0.30
CA ALA A 136 13.70 -8.05 0.34
C ALA A 136 13.52 -7.38 -1.03
N ARG A 137 12.28 -7.35 -1.50
CA ARG A 137 11.88 -6.87 -2.84
C ARG A 137 11.20 -5.51 -2.81
N VAL A 138 10.71 -5.11 -1.66
CA VAL A 138 10.00 -3.85 -1.42
C VAL A 138 10.16 -3.45 0.05
N PHE A 139 10.25 -2.15 0.29
CA PHE A 139 10.26 -1.62 1.65
C PHE A 139 8.97 -0.85 1.95
N LYS A 140 8.58 -0.80 3.22
CA LYS A 140 7.50 0.05 3.72
C LYS A 140 8.06 1.12 4.64
N CYS A 141 7.64 2.35 4.41
CA CYS A 141 7.85 3.50 5.28
C CYS A 141 6.47 4.09 5.65
N HIS A 142 6.27 4.45 6.93
CA HIS A 142 5.00 5.02 7.39
C HIS A 142 5.28 6.27 8.24
N LEU A 143 5.27 7.44 7.61
CA LEU A 143 5.70 8.69 8.26
C LEU A 143 4.77 9.12 9.40
N GLN A 144 3.46 8.94 9.24
CA GLN A 144 2.50 9.30 10.28
C GLN A 144 2.67 8.46 11.55
N VAL A 145 2.73 7.12 11.41
CA VAL A 145 2.85 6.19 12.56
C VAL A 145 4.25 6.20 13.15
N GLY A 146 5.26 6.27 12.29
CA GLY A 146 6.66 6.34 12.71
C GLY A 146 7.02 7.67 13.39
N GLY A 147 6.37 8.76 12.99
CA GLY A 147 6.58 10.09 13.57
C GLY A 147 7.98 10.65 13.32
N TYR A 148 8.67 10.23 12.26
CA TYR A 148 10.00 10.69 11.91
C TYR A 148 10.04 11.41 10.57
N ASP A 149 11.02 12.32 10.44
CA ASP A 149 11.27 13.04 9.20
C ASP A 149 11.91 12.11 8.15
N PRO A 150 11.36 11.98 6.94
CA PRO A 150 12.02 11.24 5.87
C PRO A 150 13.37 11.86 5.48
N ASN A 151 13.62 13.11 5.85
CA ASN A 151 14.87 13.84 5.63
C ASN A 151 15.85 13.76 6.82
N ASP A 152 15.55 12.94 7.84
CA ASP A 152 16.48 12.70 8.95
C ASP A 152 17.84 12.21 8.41
N PRO A 153 18.96 12.81 8.84
CA PRO A 153 20.31 12.40 8.41
C PRO A 153 20.61 10.91 8.58
N LEU A 154 20.00 10.24 9.55
CA LEU A 154 20.13 8.79 9.76
C LEU A 154 19.58 7.98 8.58
N LEU A 155 18.66 8.53 7.80
CA LEU A 155 18.04 7.87 6.66
C LEU A 155 18.72 8.18 5.32
N ASP A 156 19.63 9.14 5.25
CA ASP A 156 20.23 9.54 3.97
C ASP A 156 20.94 8.36 3.28
N GLY A 157 21.74 7.61 4.04
CA GLY A 157 22.38 6.39 3.54
C GLY A 157 21.38 5.28 3.15
N VAL A 158 20.24 5.19 3.83
CA VAL A 158 19.17 4.23 3.51
C VAL A 158 18.56 4.57 2.16
N TRP A 159 18.17 5.83 1.94
CA TRP A 159 17.60 6.27 0.68
C TRP A 159 18.59 6.13 -0.49
N GLY A 160 19.86 6.48 -0.27
CA GLY A 160 20.92 6.28 -1.26
C GLY A 160 21.06 4.82 -1.67
N LEU A 161 21.15 3.92 -0.69
CA LEU A 161 21.26 2.47 -0.93
C LEU A 161 20.05 1.91 -1.71
N LEU A 162 18.84 2.28 -1.31
CA LEU A 162 17.61 1.81 -1.99
C LEU A 162 17.49 2.37 -3.40
N ALA A 163 17.89 3.64 -3.62
CA ALA A 163 17.95 4.26 -4.94
C ALA A 163 18.96 3.56 -5.87
N ASP A 164 20.15 3.23 -5.37
CA ASP A 164 21.21 2.56 -6.14
C ASP A 164 20.86 1.10 -6.43
N HIS A 165 20.23 0.40 -5.48
CA HIS A 165 19.76 -0.96 -5.65
C HIS A 165 18.51 -1.04 -6.54
N GLY A 166 17.76 0.05 -6.68
CA GLY A 166 16.52 0.10 -7.44
C GLY A 166 15.34 -0.60 -6.75
N THR A 167 15.41 -0.82 -5.43
CA THR A 167 14.32 -1.43 -4.65
C THR A 167 13.26 -0.39 -4.32
N PRO A 168 11.98 -0.64 -4.65
CA PRO A 168 10.92 0.33 -4.37
C PRO A 168 10.57 0.43 -2.88
N VAL A 169 10.14 1.63 -2.48
CA VAL A 169 9.64 1.90 -1.13
C VAL A 169 8.20 2.38 -1.20
N VAL A 170 7.27 1.64 -0.62
CA VAL A 170 5.89 2.11 -0.41
C VAL A 170 5.85 3.01 0.81
N THR A 171 5.53 4.27 0.60
CA THR A 171 5.53 5.28 1.66
C THR A 171 4.13 5.83 1.91
N HIS A 172 3.65 5.66 3.16
CA HIS A 172 2.48 6.39 3.62
C HIS A 172 2.93 7.79 4.04
N CYS A 173 2.77 8.74 3.13
CA CYS A 173 3.24 10.11 3.25
C CYS A 173 2.17 11.18 3.05
N GLY A 174 0.98 10.84 2.52
CA GLY A 174 -0.17 11.74 2.54
C GLY A 174 -0.65 12.04 3.97
N SER A 175 -1.35 13.15 4.16
CA SER A 175 -1.80 13.60 5.48
C SER A 175 -3.06 12.87 6.00
N GLY A 176 -3.71 12.05 5.17
CA GLY A 176 -4.87 11.28 5.57
C GLY A 176 -4.53 10.02 6.35
N PRO A 177 -5.46 9.51 7.21
CA PRO A 177 -6.70 10.16 7.66
C PRO A 177 -6.45 11.23 8.73
N VAL A 178 -5.26 11.31 9.32
CA VAL A 178 -4.86 12.28 10.33
C VAL A 178 -3.46 12.79 10.00
N PRO A 179 -3.25 14.11 9.91
CA PRO A 179 -1.94 14.65 9.58
C PRO A 179 -0.91 14.38 10.69
N GLY A 180 0.32 14.09 10.28
CA GLY A 180 1.49 14.03 11.15
C GLY A 180 2.46 15.17 10.85
N PRO A 181 3.49 15.38 11.68
CA PRO A 181 4.43 16.49 11.52
C PRO A 181 5.26 16.40 10.23
N PHE A 182 5.41 15.21 9.67
CA PHE A 182 6.24 14.94 8.48
C PHE A 182 5.44 14.36 7.30
N THR A 183 4.11 14.44 7.35
CA THR A 183 3.23 14.05 6.24
C THR A 183 3.02 15.20 5.26
N GLY A 184 2.55 14.86 4.06
CA GLY A 184 2.34 15.81 2.98
C GLY A 184 3.46 15.81 1.93
N PRO A 185 3.26 16.52 0.81
CA PRO A 185 4.18 16.48 -0.34
C PRO A 185 5.52 17.18 -0.10
N GLY A 186 5.59 18.16 0.80
CA GLY A 186 6.81 18.95 1.04
C GLY A 186 8.01 18.11 1.44
N PRO A 187 7.96 17.31 2.54
CA PRO A 187 9.08 16.45 2.95
C PRO A 187 9.48 15.43 1.87
N ILE A 188 8.53 14.94 1.08
CA ILE A 188 8.79 13.99 -0.01
C ILE A 188 9.46 14.69 -1.20
N ALA A 189 9.06 15.92 -1.53
CA ALA A 189 9.71 16.71 -2.57
C ALA A 189 11.17 17.01 -2.23
N GLU A 190 11.47 17.31 -0.97
CA GLU A 190 12.84 17.48 -0.48
C GLU A 190 13.66 16.19 -0.58
N LEU A 191 13.11 15.06 -0.12
CA LEU A 191 13.73 13.74 -0.24
C LEU A 191 14.06 13.40 -1.71
N LEU A 192 13.10 13.56 -2.62
CA LEU A 192 13.28 13.28 -4.04
C LEU A 192 14.27 14.26 -4.71
N GLY A 193 14.40 15.47 -4.21
CA GLY A 193 15.41 16.42 -4.64
C GLY A 193 16.84 15.93 -4.36
N ARG A 194 17.05 15.24 -3.24
CA ARG A 194 18.33 14.63 -2.85
C ARG A 194 18.56 13.26 -3.48
N HIS A 195 17.50 12.47 -3.63
CA HIS A 195 17.54 11.10 -4.17
C HIS A 195 16.62 10.94 -5.40
N PRO A 196 16.91 11.61 -6.54
CA PRO A 196 16.00 11.66 -7.70
C PRO A 196 15.80 10.30 -8.42
N ARG A 197 16.66 9.32 -8.14
CA ARG A 197 16.55 7.94 -8.69
C ARG A 197 15.77 6.98 -7.79
N LEU A 198 15.32 7.45 -6.63
CA LEU A 198 14.57 6.63 -5.69
C LEU A 198 13.26 6.14 -6.34
N ARG A 199 13.01 4.84 -6.26
CA ARG A 199 11.72 4.26 -6.65
C ARG A 199 10.76 4.37 -5.46
N LEU A 200 9.95 5.41 -5.46
CA LEU A 200 9.00 5.69 -4.39
C LEU A 200 7.58 5.38 -4.86
N ILE A 201 6.87 4.53 -4.14
CA ILE A 201 5.43 4.30 -4.34
C ILE A 201 4.69 5.08 -3.28
N VAL A 202 3.98 6.13 -3.69
CA VAL A 202 3.15 6.95 -2.82
C VAL A 202 1.86 6.19 -2.52
N ALA A 203 1.67 5.82 -1.26
CA ALA A 203 0.47 5.11 -0.81
C ALA A 203 -0.78 5.99 -0.93
N HIS A 204 -1.94 5.37 -1.21
CA HIS A 204 -3.26 6.04 -1.25
C HIS A 204 -3.34 7.21 -2.26
N LEU A 205 -2.56 7.18 -3.35
CA LEU A 205 -2.39 8.30 -4.28
C LEU A 205 -1.93 9.61 -3.57
N GLY A 206 -1.43 9.52 -2.34
CA GLY A 206 -1.05 10.68 -1.52
C GLY A 206 -2.22 11.42 -0.88
N MET A 207 -3.35 10.73 -0.62
CA MET A 207 -4.56 11.30 -0.02
C MET A 207 -4.27 12.13 1.24
N PRO A 208 -4.84 13.35 1.40
CA PRO A 208 -5.74 14.05 0.46
C PRO A 208 -5.02 14.95 -0.56
N GLU A 209 -3.67 15.05 -0.54
CA GLU A 209 -2.88 15.94 -1.38
C GLU A 209 -2.63 15.33 -2.78
N TYR A 210 -3.69 14.83 -3.43
CA TYR A 210 -3.63 14.09 -4.69
C TYR A 210 -2.92 14.84 -5.82
N GLU A 211 -3.23 16.13 -6.01
CA GLU A 211 -2.70 16.90 -7.14
C GLU A 211 -1.21 17.17 -7.00
N GLU A 212 -0.73 17.40 -5.78
CA GLU A 212 0.66 17.61 -5.47
C GLU A 212 1.47 16.33 -5.67
N PHE A 213 0.96 15.18 -5.21
CA PHE A 213 1.62 13.89 -5.42
C PHE A 213 1.59 13.43 -6.88
N LEU A 214 0.53 13.74 -7.64
CA LEU A 214 0.53 13.60 -9.10
C LEU A 214 1.64 14.45 -9.73
N GLY A 215 1.82 15.69 -9.25
CA GLY A 215 2.92 16.57 -9.71
C GLY A 215 4.30 15.98 -9.43
N LEU A 216 4.51 15.34 -8.28
CA LEU A 216 5.77 14.65 -7.99
C LEU A 216 5.96 13.43 -8.91
N ALA A 217 4.91 12.66 -9.17
CA ALA A 217 4.98 11.53 -10.10
C ALA A 217 5.23 11.98 -11.56
N GLU A 218 4.72 13.12 -11.97
CA GLU A 218 5.02 13.71 -13.30
C GLU A 218 6.47 14.18 -13.41
N ARG A 219 7.01 14.73 -12.32
CA ARG A 219 8.36 15.30 -12.27
C ARG A 219 9.47 14.26 -12.14
N TYR A 220 9.25 13.21 -11.35
CA TYR A 220 10.25 12.19 -11.02
C TYR A 220 9.84 10.84 -11.61
N GLU A 221 10.65 10.31 -12.52
CA GLU A 221 10.36 9.04 -13.22
C GLU A 221 10.22 7.84 -12.26
N GLY A 222 10.99 7.83 -11.17
CA GLY A 222 10.96 6.77 -10.15
C GLY A 222 9.73 6.82 -9.24
N VAL A 223 8.90 7.87 -9.30
CA VAL A 223 7.71 7.99 -8.44
C VAL A 223 6.52 7.29 -9.07
N MET A 224 5.96 6.36 -8.31
CA MET A 224 4.74 5.61 -8.60
C MET A 224 3.67 5.93 -7.55
N LEU A 225 2.45 5.52 -7.79
CA LEU A 225 1.30 5.76 -6.93
C LEU A 225 0.57 4.43 -6.71
N ASP A 226 0.07 4.14 -5.50
CA ASP A 226 -0.86 3.04 -5.32
C ASP A 226 -2.29 3.54 -5.08
N THR A 227 -3.26 2.72 -5.46
CA THR A 227 -4.68 3.07 -5.43
C THR A 227 -5.37 2.78 -4.10
N THR A 228 -4.62 2.43 -3.09
CA THR A 228 -5.15 1.99 -1.79
C THR A 228 -6.25 2.92 -1.30
N MET A 229 -7.44 2.35 -1.09
CA MET A 229 -8.68 3.01 -0.66
C MET A 229 -9.22 4.11 -1.59
N ALA A 230 -8.42 4.66 -2.50
CA ALA A 230 -8.84 5.76 -3.38
C ALA A 230 -10.09 5.39 -4.20
N PHE A 231 -10.93 6.38 -4.49
CA PHE A 231 -12.18 6.26 -5.24
C PHE A 231 -13.27 5.43 -4.55
N THR A 232 -13.00 4.74 -3.45
CA THR A 232 -14.02 4.01 -2.71
C THR A 232 -15.01 4.98 -2.05
N PRO A 233 -16.30 4.61 -1.89
CA PRO A 233 -17.25 5.48 -1.19
C PRO A 233 -16.78 5.87 0.22
N PHE A 234 -16.01 4.98 0.85
CA PHE A 234 -15.44 5.26 2.16
C PHE A 234 -14.41 6.38 2.12
N ALA A 235 -13.45 6.37 1.20
CA ALA A 235 -12.45 7.45 1.08
C ALA A 235 -13.05 8.74 0.50
N GLU A 236 -13.86 8.63 -0.54
CA GLU A 236 -14.51 9.78 -1.21
C GLU A 236 -15.36 10.63 -0.27
N ALA A 237 -15.95 10.02 0.77
CA ALA A 237 -16.73 10.76 1.77
C ALA A 237 -15.89 11.71 2.64
N ALA A 238 -14.58 11.47 2.78
CA ALA A 238 -13.68 12.27 3.60
C ALA A 238 -12.69 13.10 2.76
N ALA A 239 -12.16 12.49 1.70
CA ALA A 239 -11.14 13.07 0.83
C ALA A 239 -11.42 12.67 -0.62
N PRO A 240 -12.37 13.33 -1.30
CA PRO A 240 -12.75 12.99 -2.67
C PRO A 240 -11.58 13.27 -3.63
N PHE A 241 -11.33 12.32 -4.54
CA PHE A 241 -10.33 12.53 -5.60
C PHE A 241 -10.85 13.60 -6.58
N PRO A 242 -10.06 14.65 -6.90
CA PRO A 242 -10.46 15.71 -7.81
C PRO A 242 -10.65 15.15 -9.23
N ARG A 243 -11.90 15.13 -9.71
CA ARG A 243 -12.24 14.55 -11.02
C ARG A 243 -11.52 15.22 -12.18
N THR A 244 -11.14 16.49 -12.02
CA THR A 244 -10.32 17.26 -12.96
C THR A 244 -8.90 16.70 -13.12
N ALA A 245 -8.41 15.94 -12.14
CA ALA A 245 -7.09 15.31 -12.17
C ALA A 245 -7.07 13.90 -12.83
N LEU A 246 -8.24 13.32 -13.18
CA LEU A 246 -8.31 12.02 -13.85
C LEU A 246 -7.48 11.94 -15.15
N PRO A 247 -7.44 12.98 -16.02
CA PRO A 247 -6.57 12.94 -17.20
C PRO A 247 -5.07 12.83 -16.86
N ARG A 248 -4.62 13.45 -15.75
CA ARG A 248 -3.24 13.34 -15.27
C ARG A 248 -2.96 11.90 -14.81
N LEU A 249 -3.88 11.33 -14.03
CA LEU A 249 -3.79 9.93 -13.59
C LEU A 249 -3.78 8.95 -14.77
N ALA A 250 -4.58 9.21 -15.81
CA ALA A 250 -4.57 8.44 -17.05
C ALA A 250 -3.22 8.52 -17.77
N GLY A 251 -2.59 9.70 -17.80
CA GLY A 251 -1.24 9.91 -18.35
C GLY A 251 -0.15 9.15 -17.58
N LEU A 252 -0.35 8.90 -16.31
CA LEU A 252 0.54 8.12 -15.43
C LEU A 252 0.22 6.61 -15.41
N ARG A 253 -0.58 6.11 -16.35
CA ARG A 253 -1.06 4.71 -16.38
C ARG A 253 -0.01 3.68 -16.03
N GLU A 254 1.21 3.80 -16.51
CA GLU A 254 2.29 2.82 -16.32
C GLU A 254 2.97 2.90 -14.94
N ARG A 255 2.57 3.86 -14.13
CA ARG A 255 3.13 4.15 -12.79
C ARG A 255 2.09 4.12 -11.67
N VAL A 256 0.88 3.64 -11.96
CA VAL A 256 -0.16 3.41 -10.95
C VAL A 256 -0.28 1.91 -10.68
N LEU A 257 -0.36 1.54 -9.41
CA LEU A 257 -0.36 0.15 -8.93
C LEU A 257 -1.62 -0.11 -8.10
N LEU A 258 -2.14 -1.33 -8.16
CA LEU A 258 -3.22 -1.74 -7.26
C LEU A 258 -2.69 -1.89 -5.83
N GLY A 259 -3.30 -1.15 -4.91
CA GLY A 259 -3.21 -1.37 -3.48
C GLY A 259 -4.61 -1.36 -2.87
N THR A 260 -4.83 -2.10 -1.80
CA THR A 260 -6.17 -2.19 -1.18
C THR A 260 -6.22 -1.87 0.31
N ASP A 261 -5.13 -2.00 1.06
CA ASP A 261 -5.07 -1.98 2.52
C ASP A 261 -5.64 -3.26 3.19
N PHE A 262 -5.88 -4.32 2.40
CA PHE A 262 -6.30 -5.59 2.97
C PHE A 262 -5.34 -6.04 4.10
N PRO A 263 -5.81 -6.50 5.24
CA PRO A 263 -7.18 -6.81 5.64
C PRO A 263 -7.90 -5.65 6.35
N ASN A 264 -7.28 -4.48 6.51
CA ASN A 264 -7.69 -3.41 7.40
C ASN A 264 -8.81 -2.52 6.85
N ILE A 265 -9.40 -2.90 5.72
CA ILE A 265 -10.44 -2.14 5.02
C ILE A 265 -11.81 -2.33 5.66
N PRO A 266 -12.66 -1.26 5.69
CA PRO A 266 -14.00 -1.29 6.26
C PRO A 266 -15.09 -1.67 5.24
N TYR A 267 -14.72 -2.28 4.12
CA TYR A 267 -15.60 -2.67 3.01
C TYR A 267 -15.07 -3.94 2.34
N PRO A 268 -15.89 -4.66 1.55
CA PRO A 268 -15.45 -5.80 0.76
C PRO A 268 -14.34 -5.42 -0.26
N TYR A 269 -13.39 -6.32 -0.48
CA TYR A 269 -12.27 -6.14 -1.42
C TYR A 269 -12.72 -5.76 -2.83
N ILE A 270 -13.82 -6.36 -3.28
CA ILE A 270 -14.41 -6.05 -4.59
C ILE A 270 -14.79 -4.58 -4.75
N ASP A 271 -15.08 -3.87 -3.65
CA ASP A 271 -15.47 -2.45 -3.73
C ASP A 271 -14.28 -1.56 -4.11
N ALA A 272 -13.05 -1.94 -3.76
CA ALA A 272 -11.85 -1.28 -4.27
C ALA A 272 -11.74 -1.43 -5.80
N LEU A 273 -11.92 -2.64 -6.32
CA LEU A 273 -11.87 -2.90 -7.77
C LEU A 273 -12.98 -2.16 -8.54
N ARG A 274 -14.21 -2.20 -8.03
CA ARG A 274 -15.34 -1.46 -8.59
C ARG A 274 -15.14 0.06 -8.52
N ALA A 275 -14.43 0.54 -7.50
CA ALA A 275 -14.07 1.95 -7.39
C ALA A 275 -13.13 2.39 -8.53
N LEU A 276 -12.16 1.55 -8.88
CA LEU A 276 -11.29 1.79 -10.04
C LEU A 276 -12.07 1.75 -11.37
N GLU A 277 -12.98 0.80 -11.53
CA GLU A 277 -13.84 0.70 -12.72
C GLU A 277 -14.69 1.98 -12.91
N ARG A 278 -15.26 2.51 -11.82
CA ARG A 278 -16.05 3.76 -11.84
C ARG A 278 -15.27 5.02 -12.19
N THR A 279 -13.94 4.99 -12.24
CA THR A 279 -13.14 6.12 -12.77
C THR A 279 -13.37 6.34 -14.26
N GLY A 280 -13.81 5.32 -15.00
CA GLY A 280 -14.05 5.39 -16.45
C GLY A 280 -12.77 5.43 -17.29
N LEU A 281 -11.61 5.11 -16.73
CA LEU A 281 -10.31 5.15 -17.44
C LEU A 281 -10.10 3.96 -18.39
N GLY A 282 -11.02 3.00 -18.39
CA GLY A 282 -11.09 1.89 -19.34
C GLY A 282 -10.23 0.67 -19.00
N ASP A 283 -10.50 -0.44 -19.70
CA ASP A 283 -9.94 -1.76 -19.38
C ASP A 283 -8.42 -1.81 -19.52
N THR A 284 -7.85 -1.07 -20.46
CA THR A 284 -6.38 -1.01 -20.62
C THR A 284 -5.70 -0.38 -19.41
N TRP A 285 -6.32 0.65 -18.83
CA TRP A 285 -5.84 1.25 -17.60
C TRP A 285 -6.01 0.29 -16.41
N LEU A 286 -7.16 -0.37 -16.32
CA LEU A 286 -7.43 -1.36 -15.25
C LEU A 286 -6.44 -2.53 -15.30
N ARG A 287 -6.13 -3.07 -16.50
CA ARG A 287 -5.12 -4.13 -16.63
C ARG A 287 -3.74 -3.67 -16.18
N ALA A 288 -3.32 -2.49 -16.63
CA ALA A 288 -2.04 -1.92 -16.24
C ALA A 288 -1.94 -1.79 -14.71
N VAL A 289 -2.95 -1.21 -14.06
CA VAL A 289 -2.97 -0.94 -12.61
C VAL A 289 -3.11 -2.22 -11.79
N CYS A 290 -4.04 -3.10 -12.15
CA CYS A 290 -4.36 -4.28 -11.34
C CYS A 290 -3.35 -5.43 -11.50
N HIS A 291 -2.47 -5.36 -12.51
CA HIS A 291 -1.53 -6.44 -12.78
C HIS A 291 -0.22 -5.98 -13.44
N ASP A 292 -0.25 -5.42 -14.67
CA ASP A 292 0.92 -5.37 -15.55
C ASP A 292 2.05 -4.51 -14.99
N ASN A 293 1.73 -3.40 -14.34
CA ASN A 293 2.72 -2.49 -13.77
C ASN A 293 3.48 -3.15 -12.61
N ALA A 294 2.76 -3.82 -11.71
CA ALA A 294 3.38 -4.53 -10.61
C ALA A 294 4.14 -5.78 -11.09
N ALA A 295 3.62 -6.51 -12.09
CA ALA A 295 4.31 -7.63 -12.70
C ALA A 295 5.66 -7.20 -13.30
N ARG A 296 5.70 -6.06 -14.00
CA ARG A 296 6.93 -5.48 -14.55
C ARG A 296 7.88 -5.00 -13.44
N LEU A 297 7.36 -4.29 -12.43
CA LEU A 297 8.17 -3.73 -11.34
C LEU A 297 8.86 -4.83 -10.52
N PHE A 298 8.12 -5.88 -10.21
CA PHE A 298 8.60 -6.97 -9.35
C PHE A 298 9.06 -8.21 -10.12
N THR A 299 8.97 -8.23 -11.43
CA THR A 299 9.35 -9.38 -12.27
C THR A 299 8.67 -10.67 -11.78
N VAL A 300 7.34 -10.69 -11.78
CA VAL A 300 6.49 -11.81 -11.31
C VAL A 300 5.37 -12.13 -12.30
#